data_d44a51fea0fa37c5fb15fd2e468a3fe9
#
_entry.id   d44a51fea0fa37c5fb15fd2e468a3fe9
#
_cell.length_a   1.000
_cell.length_b   1.000
_cell.length_c   1.000
_cell.angle_alpha   90.00
_cell.angle_beta   90.00
_cell.angle_gamma   90.00
#
_symmetry.space_group_name_H-M   'P 1'
#
loop_
_entity.id
_entity.type
_entity.pdbx_description
1 polymer ?
#
loop_
_entity_poly.entity_id
_entity_poly.type
_entity_poly.pdbx_seq_one_letter_code
_entity_poly.pdbx_strand_id
1 'polypeptide(L)'
;MQALRRINNNVVLCRDSSGRELIAMGKGIGFGTFPRELALSEIERTFYDTDEKYQQLVAELPEDVLAFSARIVEIAGNELPYPLSPNAAFTLADHISFAIERARKNIRVRMPLTYDVEQLYPAEYRIAQHALRRIRKEFCVSLPECEAAGIAMSLLNSRLTQEQLPAADPDRDEEMLEDVTEIVENELHILVERSGFNYSRYATHMQYLFQRIHSGKAIASDNLQLYISLREEFTEIAACVEKIAQHIEEKWHS
;
A
#
# COMPACT_ATOMS: atom_id res chain seq x y z
N MET A 1 13.56 0.87 26.63
CA MET A 1 13.74 0.95 25.16
C MET A 1 14.45 2.24 24.84
N GLN A 2 15.44 2.22 23.95
CA GLN A 2 16.21 3.43 23.62
C GLN A 2 15.66 4.09 22.37
N ALA A 3 15.15 5.31 22.48
CA ALA A 3 14.82 6.14 21.33
C ALA A 3 16.09 6.73 20.75
N LEU A 4 16.32 6.50 19.45
CA LEU A 4 17.52 6.90 18.72
C LEU A 4 17.35 8.27 18.07
N ARG A 5 16.22 8.50 17.41
CA ARG A 5 15.90 9.75 16.75
C ARG A 5 14.39 9.95 16.57
N ARG A 6 14.00 11.19 16.46
CA ARG A 6 12.62 11.59 16.16
C ARG A 6 12.31 11.35 14.69
N ILE A 7 11.12 10.79 14.42
CA ILE A 7 10.49 10.80 13.10
C ILE A 7 9.49 11.97 13.04
N ASN A 8 8.54 12.01 13.97
CA ASN A 8 7.66 13.17 14.18
C ASN A 8 7.37 13.35 15.69
N ASN A 9 6.36 14.15 16.07
CA ASN A 9 6.11 14.46 17.48
C ASN A 9 5.67 13.27 18.34
N ASN A 10 5.07 12.25 17.71
CA ASN A 10 4.52 11.08 18.38
C ASN A 10 5.12 9.77 17.88
N VAL A 11 6.13 9.83 17.00
CA VAL A 11 6.78 8.66 16.42
C VAL A 11 8.29 8.82 16.46
N VAL A 12 8.97 7.80 16.96
CA VAL A 12 10.43 7.76 17.06
C VAL A 12 10.99 6.44 16.58
N LEU A 13 12.21 6.47 16.04
CA LEU A 13 13.01 5.27 15.82
C LEU A 13 13.63 4.86 17.12
N CYS A 14 13.43 3.60 17.50
CA CYS A 14 13.94 3.02 18.75
C CYS A 14 14.82 1.80 18.48
N ARG A 15 15.54 1.42 19.51
CA ARG A 15 16.24 0.15 19.61
C ARG A 15 15.79 -0.59 20.87
N ASP A 16 15.43 -1.87 20.71
CA ASP A 16 15.05 -2.72 21.84
C ASP A 16 16.28 -3.26 22.62
N SER A 17 16.03 -4.03 23.66
CA SER A 17 17.10 -4.64 24.47
C SER A 17 17.92 -5.71 23.73
N SER A 18 17.40 -6.24 22.62
CA SER A 18 18.10 -7.20 21.74
C SER A 18 18.88 -6.53 20.60
N GLY A 19 18.85 -5.19 20.55
CA GLY A 19 19.56 -4.41 19.54
C GLY A 19 18.79 -4.21 18.23
N ARG A 20 17.54 -4.70 18.11
CA ARG A 20 16.73 -4.55 16.91
C ARG A 20 16.13 -3.15 16.85
N GLU A 21 16.13 -2.57 15.65
CA GLU A 21 15.48 -1.31 15.40
C GLU A 21 13.97 -1.50 15.15
N LEU A 22 13.19 -0.53 15.61
CA LEU A 22 11.74 -0.53 15.49
C LEU A 22 11.22 0.90 15.53
N ILE A 23 10.03 1.11 14.99
CA ILE A 23 9.28 2.37 15.13
C ILE A 23 8.40 2.25 16.38
N ALA A 24 8.51 3.21 17.31
CA ALA A 24 7.61 3.35 18.44
C ALA A 24 6.71 4.57 18.27
N MET A 25 5.44 4.40 18.61
CA MET A 25 4.42 5.43 18.58
C MET A 25 3.84 5.62 19.98
N GLY A 26 3.66 6.88 20.39
CA GLY A 26 3.07 7.26 21.66
C GLY A 26 2.97 8.78 21.76
N LYS A 27 2.02 9.26 22.55
CA LYS A 27 1.73 10.68 22.66
C LYS A 27 2.93 11.49 23.15
N GLY A 28 3.47 12.35 22.29
CA GLY A 28 4.54 13.26 22.66
C GLY A 28 5.92 12.62 22.81
N ILE A 29 6.13 11.35 22.47
CA ILE A 29 7.43 10.68 22.66
C ILE A 29 8.54 11.24 21.76
N GLY A 30 8.18 11.98 20.71
CA GLY A 30 9.12 12.64 19.81
C GLY A 30 9.69 13.96 20.34
N PHE A 31 9.22 14.46 21.50
CA PHE A 31 9.79 15.64 22.11
C PHE A 31 11.00 15.32 22.98
N GLY A 32 11.92 16.29 23.09
CA GLY A 32 13.13 16.19 23.88
C GLY A 32 14.38 15.94 23.03
N THR A 33 15.48 15.68 23.72
CA THR A 33 16.78 15.38 23.10
C THR A 33 16.96 13.89 22.91
N PHE A 34 17.58 13.50 21.81
CA PHE A 34 17.88 12.12 21.45
C PHE A 34 19.40 11.90 21.39
N PRO A 35 19.90 10.68 21.73
CA PRO A 35 19.14 9.52 22.17
C PRO A 35 18.65 9.63 23.63
N ARG A 36 17.51 8.99 23.95
CA ARG A 36 16.99 8.91 25.33
C ARG A 36 16.31 7.57 25.60
N GLU A 37 16.17 7.21 26.85
CA GLU A 37 15.36 6.07 27.24
C GLU A 37 13.87 6.42 27.27
N LEU A 38 13.05 5.49 26.76
CA LEU A 38 11.59 5.54 26.82
C LEU A 38 11.09 4.51 27.81
N ALA A 39 10.21 4.93 28.70
CA ALA A 39 9.44 4.01 29.51
C ALA A 39 8.39 3.29 28.66
N LEU A 40 8.08 2.04 28.97
CA LEU A 40 7.06 1.28 28.24
C LEU A 40 5.67 1.93 28.34
N SER A 41 5.41 2.67 29.43
CA SER A 41 4.16 3.42 29.62
C SER A 41 3.98 4.62 28.69
N GLU A 42 5.05 5.12 28.06
CA GLU A 42 5.00 6.20 27.08
C GLU A 42 4.65 5.67 25.66
N ILE A 43 4.76 4.34 25.46
CA ILE A 43 4.62 3.70 24.16
C ILE A 43 3.22 3.12 24.02
N GLU A 44 2.48 3.56 23.03
CA GLU A 44 1.16 3.03 22.69
C GLU A 44 1.25 1.84 21.73
N ARG A 45 2.20 1.91 20.76
CA ARG A 45 2.40 0.88 19.73
C ARG A 45 3.86 0.80 19.30
N THR A 46 4.23 -0.40 18.84
CA THR A 46 5.54 -0.67 18.24
C THR A 46 5.38 -1.39 16.92
N PHE A 47 6.24 -1.06 15.95
CA PHE A 47 6.29 -1.68 14.64
C PHE A 47 7.71 -2.21 14.42
N TYR A 48 7.85 -3.53 14.39
CA TYR A 48 9.10 -4.23 14.13
C TYR A 48 9.28 -4.48 12.63
N ASP A 49 10.50 -4.80 12.23
CA ASP A 49 10.86 -5.19 10.86
C ASP A 49 10.39 -4.17 9.79
N THR A 50 10.52 -2.88 10.15
CA THR A 50 10.10 -1.77 9.30
C THR A 50 11.26 -1.35 8.40
N ASP A 51 11.08 -1.46 7.09
CA ASP A 51 12.03 -0.98 6.10
C ASP A 51 12.27 0.53 6.24
N GLU A 52 13.48 0.99 5.93
CA GLU A 52 13.88 2.40 6.00
C GLU A 52 12.97 3.31 5.15
N LYS A 53 12.49 2.82 3.99
CA LYS A 53 11.54 3.53 3.13
C LYS A 53 10.25 3.96 3.83
N TYR A 54 9.77 3.17 4.82
CA TYR A 54 8.58 3.53 5.59
C TYR A 54 8.83 4.62 6.63
N GLN A 55 10.06 4.86 7.02
CA GLN A 55 10.38 5.93 7.98
C GLN A 55 10.09 7.31 7.40
N GLN A 56 10.35 7.50 6.10
CA GLN A 56 10.00 8.74 5.38
C GLN A 56 8.49 8.89 5.27
N LEU A 57 7.80 7.84 4.84
CA LEU A 57 6.34 7.84 4.75
C LEU A 57 5.69 8.21 6.09
N VAL A 58 6.13 7.57 7.18
CA VAL A 58 5.58 7.81 8.52
C VAL A 58 5.79 9.26 8.99
N ALA A 59 6.87 9.92 8.54
CA ALA A 59 7.11 11.32 8.86
C ALA A 59 6.08 12.27 8.24
N GLU A 60 5.49 11.89 7.11
CA GLU A 60 4.53 12.70 6.34
C GLU A 60 3.07 12.36 6.69
N LEU A 61 2.82 11.17 7.26
CA LEU A 61 1.47 10.72 7.59
C LEU A 61 0.89 11.49 8.77
N PRO A 62 -0.41 11.89 8.70
CA PRO A 62 -1.14 12.41 9.86
C PRO A 62 -1.20 11.35 10.97
N GLU A 63 -0.85 11.75 12.19
CA GLU A 63 -0.72 10.85 13.33
C GLU A 63 -2.04 10.15 13.69
N ASP A 64 -3.15 10.86 13.61
CA ASP A 64 -4.50 10.35 13.83
C ASP A 64 -4.91 9.31 12.79
N VAL A 65 -4.51 9.50 11.53
CA VAL A 65 -4.74 8.53 10.44
C VAL A 65 -3.88 7.29 10.65
N LEU A 66 -2.61 7.44 11.06
CA LEU A 66 -1.73 6.31 11.35
C LEU A 66 -2.27 5.48 12.54
N ALA A 67 -2.68 6.13 13.63
CA ALA A 67 -3.26 5.46 14.79
C ALA A 67 -4.58 4.74 14.43
N PHE A 68 -5.41 5.37 13.60
CA PHE A 68 -6.62 4.76 13.06
C PHE A 68 -6.30 3.51 12.24
N SER A 69 -5.39 3.62 11.28
CA SER A 69 -5.01 2.53 10.38
C SER A 69 -4.42 1.34 11.14
N ALA A 70 -3.61 1.60 12.17
CA ALA A 70 -3.09 0.55 13.04
C ALA A 70 -4.21 -0.24 13.74
N ARG A 71 -5.29 0.43 14.19
CA ARG A 71 -6.46 -0.26 14.78
C ARG A 71 -7.23 -1.09 13.74
N ILE A 72 -7.35 -0.60 12.50
CA ILE A 72 -8.02 -1.37 11.43
C ILE A 72 -7.18 -2.61 11.07
N VAL A 73 -5.85 -2.49 10.98
CA VAL A 73 -4.95 -3.62 10.73
C VAL A 73 -5.01 -4.65 11.86
N GLU A 74 -5.13 -4.22 13.12
CA GLU A 74 -5.33 -5.12 14.26
C GLU A 74 -6.65 -5.91 14.15
N ILE A 75 -7.75 -5.24 13.79
CA ILE A 75 -9.03 -5.89 13.52
C ILE A 75 -8.87 -6.89 12.37
N ALA A 76 -8.21 -6.48 11.28
CA ALA A 76 -7.97 -7.35 10.13
C ALA A 76 -7.11 -8.57 10.50
N GLY A 77 -6.07 -8.40 11.32
CA GLY A 77 -5.24 -9.51 11.81
C GLY A 77 -5.98 -10.52 12.65
N ASN A 78 -7.07 -10.12 13.32
CA ASN A 78 -7.92 -11.02 14.10
C ASN A 78 -9.02 -11.70 13.26
N GLU A 79 -9.46 -11.10 12.16
CA GLU A 79 -10.58 -11.58 11.35
C GLU A 79 -10.13 -12.32 10.08
N LEU A 80 -8.95 -11.99 9.53
CA LEU A 80 -8.45 -12.59 8.29
C LEU A 80 -7.70 -13.89 8.56
N PRO A 81 -7.81 -14.89 7.66
CA PRO A 81 -7.19 -16.21 7.84
C PRO A 81 -5.68 -16.24 7.52
N TYR A 82 -5.06 -15.09 7.32
CA TYR A 82 -3.64 -14.96 6.96
C TYR A 82 -2.99 -13.80 7.71
N PRO A 83 -1.67 -13.88 7.98
CA PRO A 83 -0.95 -12.80 8.63
C PRO A 83 -0.76 -11.60 7.68
N LEU A 84 -0.74 -10.41 8.27
CA LEU A 84 -0.45 -9.16 7.57
C LEU A 84 0.99 -8.71 7.81
N SER A 85 1.56 -8.02 6.82
CA SER A 85 2.88 -7.41 6.91
C SER A 85 2.98 -6.46 8.11
N PRO A 86 4.13 -6.39 8.80
CA PRO A 86 4.39 -5.39 9.82
C PRO A 86 4.15 -3.94 9.33
N ASN A 87 4.29 -3.71 8.03
CA ASN A 87 4.13 -2.41 7.38
C ASN A 87 2.68 -2.11 6.94
N ALA A 88 1.73 -3.03 7.13
CA ALA A 88 0.34 -2.90 6.69
C ALA A 88 -0.34 -1.61 7.21
N ALA A 89 -0.02 -1.20 8.45
CA ALA A 89 -0.58 0.02 9.03
C ALA A 89 -0.13 1.29 8.29
N PHE A 90 1.09 1.31 7.79
CA PHE A 90 1.65 2.46 7.06
C PHE A 90 1.05 2.58 5.66
N THR A 91 0.96 1.46 4.93
CA THR A 91 0.36 1.42 3.58
C THR A 91 -1.13 1.76 3.62
N LEU A 92 -1.84 1.27 4.64
CA LEU A 92 -3.25 1.60 4.84
C LEU A 92 -3.43 3.07 5.23
N ALA A 93 -2.55 3.63 6.09
CA ALA A 93 -2.60 5.02 6.49
C ALA A 93 -2.36 5.98 5.31
N ASP A 94 -1.42 5.65 4.43
CA ASP A 94 -1.19 6.38 3.18
C ASP A 94 -2.45 6.41 2.33
N HIS A 95 -3.04 5.25 2.05
CA HIS A 95 -4.28 5.16 1.27
C HIS A 95 -5.41 6.00 1.88
N ILE A 96 -5.66 5.86 3.20
CA ILE A 96 -6.72 6.58 3.90
C ILE A 96 -6.46 8.09 3.92
N SER A 97 -5.22 8.52 4.12
CA SER A 97 -4.82 9.93 4.08
C SER A 97 -5.17 10.56 2.73
N PHE A 98 -4.77 9.90 1.63
CA PHE A 98 -5.11 10.32 0.29
C PHE A 98 -6.62 10.33 0.02
N ALA A 99 -7.35 9.32 0.48
CA ALA A 99 -8.79 9.26 0.32
C ALA A 99 -9.50 10.41 1.04
N ILE A 100 -9.08 10.73 2.27
CA ILE A 100 -9.60 11.87 3.04
C ILE A 100 -9.27 13.19 2.35
N GLU A 101 -8.06 13.36 1.85
CA GLU A 101 -7.65 14.57 1.14
C GLU A 101 -8.47 14.78 -0.14
N ARG A 102 -8.63 13.73 -0.96
CA ARG A 102 -9.50 13.76 -2.16
C ARG A 102 -10.93 14.15 -1.81
N ALA A 103 -11.50 13.54 -0.76
CA ALA A 103 -12.86 13.85 -0.35
C ALA A 103 -13.02 15.31 0.10
N ARG A 104 -12.05 15.86 0.85
CA ARG A 104 -12.03 17.27 1.26
C ARG A 104 -11.90 18.23 0.07
N LYS A 105 -11.20 17.83 -0.97
CA LYS A 105 -11.05 18.59 -2.22
C LYS A 105 -12.18 18.34 -3.24
N ASN A 106 -13.18 17.52 -2.89
CA ASN A 106 -14.26 17.07 -3.79
C ASN A 106 -13.77 16.40 -5.07
N ILE A 107 -12.59 15.77 -5.04
CA ILE A 107 -12.06 14.99 -6.14
C ILE A 107 -12.72 13.61 -6.12
N ARG A 108 -13.45 13.29 -7.18
CA ARG A 108 -14.09 11.98 -7.34
C ARG A 108 -13.17 11.05 -8.13
N VAL A 109 -12.86 9.90 -7.54
CA VAL A 109 -12.15 8.82 -8.21
C VAL A 109 -13.16 7.71 -8.52
N ARG A 110 -13.12 7.18 -9.73
CA ARG A 110 -13.84 5.96 -10.08
C ARG A 110 -12.95 4.77 -9.73
N MET A 111 -13.48 3.84 -8.96
CA MET A 111 -12.84 2.56 -8.67
C MET A 111 -13.65 1.45 -9.34
N PRO A 112 -13.25 1.07 -10.54
CA PRO A 112 -14.02 0.15 -11.39
C PRO A 112 -14.10 -1.27 -10.82
N LEU A 113 -13.11 -1.69 -10.01
CA LEU A 113 -13.03 -3.03 -9.45
C LEU A 113 -13.85 -3.22 -8.15
N THR A 114 -14.69 -2.24 -7.75
CA THR A 114 -15.42 -2.31 -6.48
C THR A 114 -16.27 -3.57 -6.36
N TYR A 115 -17.00 -3.91 -7.42
CA TYR A 115 -17.83 -5.11 -7.45
C TYR A 115 -17.00 -6.40 -7.36
N ASP A 116 -15.92 -6.49 -8.13
CA ASP A 116 -15.07 -7.68 -8.14
C ASP A 116 -14.38 -7.89 -6.79
N VAL A 117 -13.91 -6.82 -6.16
CA VAL A 117 -13.30 -6.89 -4.82
C VAL A 117 -14.33 -7.34 -3.78
N GLU A 118 -15.55 -6.86 -3.82
CA GLU A 118 -16.62 -7.28 -2.91
C GLU A 118 -16.94 -8.78 -3.06
N GLN A 119 -17.01 -9.30 -4.28
CA GLN A 119 -17.32 -10.70 -4.54
C GLN A 119 -16.16 -11.66 -4.25
N LEU A 120 -14.94 -11.26 -4.62
CA LEU A 120 -13.77 -12.13 -4.51
C LEU A 120 -13.13 -12.10 -3.11
N TYR A 121 -13.29 -10.97 -2.39
CA TYR A 121 -12.66 -10.72 -1.09
C TYR A 121 -13.65 -10.17 -0.06
N PRO A 122 -14.73 -10.93 0.22
CA PRO A 122 -15.82 -10.43 1.06
C PRO A 122 -15.42 -10.15 2.52
N ALA A 123 -14.37 -10.81 3.03
CA ALA A 123 -13.88 -10.57 4.40
C ALA A 123 -13.17 -9.23 4.49
N GLU A 124 -12.24 -8.96 3.58
CA GLU A 124 -11.48 -7.71 3.50
C GLU A 124 -12.42 -6.53 3.18
N TYR A 125 -13.38 -6.74 2.28
CA TYR A 125 -14.35 -5.71 1.92
C TYR A 125 -15.26 -5.35 3.11
N ARG A 126 -15.68 -6.31 3.92
CA ARG A 126 -16.45 -6.07 5.14
C ARG A 126 -15.65 -5.25 6.17
N ILE A 127 -14.36 -5.55 6.35
CA ILE A 127 -13.46 -4.77 7.20
C ILE A 127 -13.31 -3.35 6.65
N ALA A 128 -13.17 -3.21 5.35
CA ALA A 128 -13.09 -1.91 4.67
C ALA A 128 -14.37 -1.08 4.85
N GLN A 129 -15.55 -1.67 4.72
CA GLN A 129 -16.82 -0.99 5.02
C GLN A 129 -16.90 -0.56 6.49
N HIS A 130 -16.37 -1.39 7.43
CA HIS A 130 -16.26 -0.99 8.83
C HIS A 130 -15.36 0.23 8.97
N ALA A 131 -14.22 0.25 8.30
CA ALA A 131 -13.29 1.37 8.29
C ALA A 131 -13.96 2.66 7.76
N LEU A 132 -14.72 2.60 6.65
CA LEU A 132 -15.44 3.75 6.12
C LEU A 132 -16.43 4.37 7.14
N ARG A 133 -17.17 3.52 7.84
CA ARG A 133 -18.09 4.00 8.90
C ARG A 133 -17.36 4.69 10.04
N ARG A 134 -16.19 4.19 10.41
CA ARG A 134 -15.35 4.78 11.45
C ARG A 134 -14.68 6.07 11.01
N ILE A 135 -14.19 6.13 9.77
CA ILE A 135 -13.63 7.36 9.17
C ILE A 135 -14.65 8.49 9.25
N ARG A 136 -15.90 8.22 8.88
CA ARG A 136 -16.96 9.22 8.98
C ARG A 136 -17.15 9.75 10.41
N LYS A 137 -17.02 8.88 11.42
CA LYS A 137 -17.20 9.26 12.84
C LYS A 137 -15.98 10.00 13.41
N GLU A 138 -14.78 9.52 13.12
CA GLU A 138 -13.55 9.99 13.74
C GLU A 138 -12.97 11.23 13.03
N PHE A 139 -13.07 11.29 11.71
CA PHE A 139 -12.50 12.38 10.90
C PHE A 139 -13.55 13.35 10.36
N CYS A 140 -14.85 13.10 10.61
CA CYS A 140 -15.96 13.90 10.08
C CYS A 140 -15.95 14.01 8.54
N VAL A 141 -15.41 13.01 7.84
CA VAL A 141 -15.33 12.92 6.37
C VAL A 141 -16.10 11.70 5.89
N SER A 142 -17.02 11.91 4.93
CA SER A 142 -17.73 10.81 4.29
C SER A 142 -17.01 10.43 3.00
N LEU A 143 -16.37 9.27 3.01
CA LEU A 143 -15.76 8.72 1.81
C LEU A 143 -16.79 7.99 0.95
N PRO A 144 -16.65 8.01 -0.39
CA PRO A 144 -17.48 7.21 -1.29
C PRO A 144 -17.37 5.71 -0.99
N GLU A 145 -18.40 4.94 -1.26
CA GLU A 145 -18.42 3.48 -1.01
C GLU A 145 -17.34 2.74 -1.81
N CYS A 146 -17.01 3.23 -2.99
CA CYS A 146 -15.94 2.65 -3.81
C CYS A 146 -14.55 2.68 -3.12
N GLU A 147 -14.32 3.54 -2.13
CA GLU A 147 -13.06 3.53 -1.35
C GLU A 147 -12.95 2.28 -0.46
N ALA A 148 -14.05 1.56 -0.21
CA ALA A 148 -13.97 0.25 0.46
C ALA A 148 -13.13 -0.75 -0.36
N ALA A 149 -13.24 -0.74 -1.68
CA ALA A 149 -12.40 -1.58 -2.52
C ALA A 149 -10.91 -1.24 -2.39
N GLY A 150 -10.57 0.05 -2.34
CA GLY A 150 -9.19 0.49 -2.16
C GLY A 150 -8.61 0.08 -0.80
N ILE A 151 -9.39 0.22 0.28
CA ILE A 151 -9.00 -0.23 1.62
C ILE A 151 -8.84 -1.77 1.65
N ALA A 152 -9.78 -2.52 1.07
CA ALA A 152 -9.71 -3.98 0.98
C ALA A 152 -8.47 -4.43 0.20
N MET A 153 -8.18 -3.78 -0.93
CA MET A 153 -6.97 -4.05 -1.72
C MET A 153 -5.69 -3.71 -0.96
N SER A 154 -5.67 -2.66 -0.15
CA SER A 154 -4.52 -2.35 0.71
C SER A 154 -4.26 -3.45 1.74
N LEU A 155 -5.31 -4.05 2.32
CA LEU A 155 -5.18 -5.20 3.22
C LEU A 155 -4.66 -6.44 2.49
N LEU A 156 -5.21 -6.74 1.30
CA LEU A 156 -4.78 -7.85 0.46
C LEU A 156 -3.30 -7.74 0.06
N ASN A 157 -2.88 -6.56 -0.38
CA ASN A 157 -1.49 -6.28 -0.76
C ASN A 157 -0.53 -6.33 0.44
N SER A 158 -1.06 -6.25 1.65
CA SER A 158 -0.29 -6.39 2.89
C SER A 158 -0.26 -7.82 3.43
N ARG A 159 -0.84 -8.79 2.72
CA ARG A 159 -0.82 -10.21 3.10
C ARG A 159 0.62 -10.73 3.06
N LEU A 160 1.06 -11.35 4.16
CA LEU A 160 2.25 -12.18 4.16
C LEU A 160 1.87 -13.52 3.52
N THR A 161 2.25 -13.72 2.27
CA THR A 161 2.20 -15.03 1.66
C THR A 161 3.32 -15.88 2.28
N GLN A 162 2.95 -16.96 2.97
CA GLN A 162 3.91 -18.00 3.37
C GLN A 162 4.49 -18.77 2.15
N GLU A 163 3.89 -18.61 1.02
CA GLU A 163 4.39 -18.88 -0.30
C GLU A 163 4.48 -17.54 -1.04
N GLN A 164 5.62 -16.87 -0.96
CA GLN A 164 6.17 -16.44 -2.22
C GLN A 164 6.21 -17.74 -3.04
N LEU A 165 5.21 -17.99 -3.86
CA LEU A 165 5.39 -18.89 -5.00
C LEU A 165 6.72 -18.44 -5.59
N PRO A 166 7.75 -19.32 -5.68
CA PRO A 166 9.01 -18.90 -6.25
C PRO A 166 8.61 -18.21 -7.56
N ALA A 167 9.01 -16.96 -7.73
CA ALA A 167 8.98 -16.37 -9.05
C ALA A 167 9.59 -17.44 -9.94
N ALA A 168 8.96 -17.77 -11.05
CA ALA A 168 9.44 -18.85 -11.91
C ALA A 168 10.90 -18.62 -12.30
N ASP A 169 11.32 -17.37 -12.26
CA ASP A 169 12.69 -16.88 -12.39
C ASP A 169 12.75 -15.46 -11.79
N PRO A 170 13.23 -15.27 -10.53
CA PRO A 170 13.31 -13.95 -9.89
C PRO A 170 14.11 -12.93 -10.67
N ASP A 171 15.23 -13.37 -11.30
CA ASP A 171 16.10 -12.50 -12.08
C ASP A 171 15.37 -12.00 -13.34
N ARG A 172 14.53 -12.85 -13.92
CA ARG A 172 13.72 -12.54 -15.10
C ARG A 172 12.55 -11.59 -14.78
N ASP A 173 11.95 -11.72 -13.60
CA ASP A 173 10.91 -10.81 -13.13
C ASP A 173 11.48 -9.42 -12.80
N GLU A 174 12.68 -9.35 -12.23
CA GLU A 174 13.37 -8.08 -11.95
C GLU A 174 13.77 -7.37 -13.26
N GLU A 175 14.31 -8.11 -14.25
CA GLU A 175 14.62 -7.60 -15.58
C GLU A 175 13.34 -7.04 -16.27
N MET A 176 12.24 -7.78 -16.23
CA MET A 176 10.96 -7.34 -16.79
C MET A 176 10.41 -6.09 -16.09
N LEU A 177 10.57 -5.98 -14.77
CA LEU A 177 10.17 -4.79 -14.02
C LEU A 177 10.94 -3.54 -14.48
N GLU A 178 12.24 -3.69 -14.71
CA GLU A 178 13.07 -2.59 -15.24
C GLU A 178 12.67 -2.22 -16.67
N ASP A 179 12.49 -3.19 -17.56
CA ASP A 179 12.03 -2.96 -18.92
C ASP A 179 10.70 -2.18 -18.96
N VAL A 180 9.74 -2.61 -18.14
CA VAL A 180 8.42 -1.94 -18.05
C VAL A 180 8.57 -0.52 -17.50
N THR A 181 9.48 -0.33 -16.53
CA THR A 181 9.75 0.99 -15.97
C THR A 181 10.37 1.92 -17.03
N GLU A 182 11.31 1.42 -17.84
CA GLU A 182 11.89 2.18 -18.95
C GLU A 182 10.85 2.54 -20.02
N ILE A 183 9.91 1.63 -20.34
CA ILE A 183 8.80 1.94 -21.24
C ILE A 183 7.95 3.09 -20.68
N VAL A 184 7.62 3.05 -19.38
CA VAL A 184 6.85 4.13 -18.73
C VAL A 184 7.61 5.46 -18.80
N GLU A 185 8.92 5.48 -18.50
CA GLU A 185 9.75 6.69 -18.58
C GLU A 185 9.79 7.27 -19.99
N ASN A 186 9.95 6.42 -20.99
CA ASN A 186 10.05 6.83 -22.38
C ASN A 186 8.71 7.33 -22.95
N GLU A 187 7.60 6.63 -22.67
CA GLU A 187 6.30 6.98 -23.23
C GLU A 187 5.66 8.19 -22.55
N LEU A 188 5.85 8.33 -21.24
CA LEU A 188 5.26 9.43 -20.47
C LEU A 188 6.23 10.61 -20.27
N HIS A 189 7.47 10.50 -20.78
CA HIS A 189 8.52 11.52 -20.64
C HIS A 189 8.78 11.94 -19.19
N ILE A 190 8.81 10.98 -18.29
CA ILE A 190 9.08 11.17 -16.86
C ILE A 190 10.33 10.40 -16.43
N LEU A 191 10.92 10.77 -15.29
CA LEU A 191 11.93 9.96 -14.61
C LEU A 191 11.29 9.34 -13.38
N VAL A 192 11.39 8.01 -13.28
CA VAL A 192 10.84 7.25 -12.15
C VAL A 192 11.90 7.12 -11.06
N GLU A 193 11.65 7.71 -9.90
CA GLU A 193 12.53 7.55 -8.73
C GLU A 193 12.36 6.14 -8.13
N ARG A 194 13.36 5.28 -8.37
CA ARG A 194 13.33 3.86 -7.99
C ARG A 194 13.50 3.59 -6.48
N SER A 195 13.93 4.59 -5.71
CA SER A 195 14.12 4.48 -4.26
C SER A 195 12.89 4.89 -3.43
N GLY A 196 11.88 5.49 -4.07
CA GLY A 196 10.72 6.06 -3.39
C GLY A 196 9.63 5.05 -3.05
N PHE A 197 8.77 5.42 -2.09
CA PHE A 197 7.60 4.64 -1.71
C PHE A 197 6.66 4.35 -2.90
N ASN A 198 6.44 5.32 -3.78
CA ASN A 198 5.58 5.17 -4.97
C ASN A 198 6.12 4.09 -5.92
N TYR A 199 7.44 4.04 -6.12
CA TYR A 199 8.08 2.98 -6.91
C TYR A 199 7.91 1.61 -6.26
N SER A 200 8.12 1.49 -4.95
CA SER A 200 7.94 0.23 -4.24
C SER A 200 6.50 -0.31 -4.39
N ARG A 201 5.51 0.58 -4.35
CA ARG A 201 4.10 0.22 -4.56
C ARG A 201 3.84 -0.21 -5.99
N TYR A 202 4.35 0.53 -6.96
CA TYR A 202 4.29 0.17 -8.38
C TYR A 202 4.96 -1.19 -8.64
N ALA A 203 6.19 -1.40 -8.16
CA ALA A 203 6.92 -2.65 -8.31
C ALA A 203 6.14 -3.84 -7.72
N THR A 204 5.52 -3.67 -6.55
CA THR A 204 4.66 -4.69 -5.93
C THR A 204 3.48 -5.03 -6.83
N HIS A 205 2.79 -4.05 -7.41
CA HIS A 205 1.69 -4.31 -8.34
C HIS A 205 2.14 -5.04 -9.61
N MET A 206 3.31 -4.68 -10.14
CA MET A 206 3.89 -5.38 -11.31
C MET A 206 4.26 -6.83 -10.98
N GLN A 207 4.84 -7.10 -9.82
CA GLN A 207 5.14 -8.46 -9.36
C GLN A 207 3.87 -9.32 -9.25
N TYR A 208 2.75 -8.78 -8.73
CA TYR A 208 1.46 -9.48 -8.73
C TYR A 208 0.96 -9.76 -10.14
N LEU A 209 1.11 -8.83 -11.07
CA LEU A 209 0.77 -9.04 -12.48
C LEU A 209 1.60 -10.19 -13.05
N PHE A 210 2.92 -10.19 -12.85
CA PHE A 210 3.83 -11.23 -13.32
C PHE A 210 3.48 -12.61 -12.76
N GLN A 211 3.23 -12.73 -11.46
CA GLN A 211 2.77 -13.98 -10.85
C GLN A 211 1.49 -14.52 -11.48
N ARG A 212 0.55 -13.64 -11.83
CA ARG A 212 -0.69 -14.04 -12.49
C ARG A 212 -0.46 -14.53 -13.92
N ILE A 213 0.43 -13.85 -14.66
CA ILE A 213 0.83 -14.26 -16.01
C ILE A 213 1.48 -15.65 -15.92
N HIS A 214 2.46 -15.86 -15.05
CA HIS A 214 3.14 -17.15 -14.86
C HIS A 214 2.20 -18.26 -14.40
N SER A 215 1.17 -17.95 -13.62
CA SER A 215 0.18 -18.94 -13.17
C SER A 215 -0.94 -19.23 -14.19
N GLY A 216 -0.94 -18.55 -15.34
CA GLY A 216 -1.98 -18.67 -16.36
C GLY A 216 -3.37 -18.23 -15.88
N LYS A 217 -3.46 -17.51 -14.77
CA LYS A 217 -4.71 -17.01 -14.19
C LYS A 217 -5.10 -15.71 -14.85
N ALA A 218 -5.71 -15.77 -16.03
CA ALA A 218 -6.36 -14.60 -16.61
C ALA A 218 -7.56 -14.16 -15.75
N ILE A 219 -7.79 -12.86 -15.64
CA ILE A 219 -9.06 -12.34 -15.12
C ILE A 219 -10.09 -12.58 -16.24
N ALA A 220 -11.18 -13.29 -15.94
CA ALA A 220 -12.34 -13.27 -16.81
C ALA A 220 -12.84 -11.81 -16.85
N SER A 221 -12.68 -11.15 -18.00
CA SER A 221 -12.85 -9.72 -18.04
C SER A 221 -14.27 -9.32 -18.40
N ASP A 222 -15.12 -9.11 -17.40
CA ASP A 222 -16.28 -8.22 -17.54
C ASP A 222 -15.84 -6.72 -17.62
N ASN A 223 -14.52 -6.47 -17.54
CA ASN A 223 -13.92 -5.14 -17.47
C ASN A 223 -13.61 -4.51 -18.84
N LEU A 224 -13.99 -5.13 -19.95
CA LEU A 224 -13.73 -4.61 -21.29
C LEU A 224 -14.33 -3.21 -21.51
N GLN A 225 -15.53 -2.98 -21.00
CA GLN A 225 -16.21 -1.67 -21.09
C GLN A 225 -15.44 -0.58 -20.35
N LEU A 226 -14.86 -0.95 -19.22
CA LEU A 226 -14.03 -0.04 -18.43
C LEU A 226 -12.73 0.28 -19.14
N TYR A 227 -12.04 -0.74 -19.68
CA TYR A 227 -10.83 -0.54 -20.46
C TYR A 227 -11.08 0.42 -21.63
N ILE A 228 -12.19 0.25 -22.36
CA ILE A 228 -12.58 1.14 -23.46
C ILE A 228 -12.76 2.58 -22.95
N SER A 229 -13.47 2.79 -21.84
CA SER A 229 -13.67 4.13 -21.27
C SER A 229 -12.37 4.78 -20.81
N LEU A 230 -11.47 4.02 -20.16
CA LEU A 230 -10.17 4.53 -19.74
C LEU A 230 -9.25 4.85 -20.92
N ARG A 231 -9.28 4.04 -21.97
CA ARG A 231 -8.53 4.26 -23.20
C ARG A 231 -8.94 5.57 -23.90
N GLU A 232 -10.23 5.91 -23.89
CA GLU A 232 -10.75 7.15 -24.46
C GLU A 232 -10.38 8.38 -23.60
N GLU A 233 -10.38 8.23 -22.27
CA GLU A 233 -10.11 9.31 -21.32
C GLU A 233 -8.60 9.59 -21.18
N PHE A 234 -7.75 8.53 -21.23
CA PHE A 234 -6.30 8.60 -20.98
C PHE A 234 -5.51 7.97 -22.12
N THR A 235 -5.56 8.59 -23.29
CA THR A 235 -4.98 8.03 -24.53
C THR A 235 -3.47 7.78 -24.46
N GLU A 236 -2.70 8.67 -23.82
CA GLU A 236 -1.24 8.50 -23.67
C GLU A 236 -0.91 7.33 -22.73
N ILE A 237 -1.63 7.21 -21.60
CA ILE A 237 -1.46 6.10 -20.65
C ILE A 237 -1.88 4.78 -21.31
N ALA A 238 -2.98 4.78 -22.09
CA ALA A 238 -3.43 3.59 -22.81
C ALA A 238 -2.40 3.11 -23.83
N ALA A 239 -1.79 4.02 -24.58
CA ALA A 239 -0.72 3.69 -25.52
C ALA A 239 0.52 3.09 -24.81
N CYS A 240 0.89 3.64 -23.65
CA CYS A 240 1.95 3.10 -22.82
C CYS A 240 1.63 1.67 -22.33
N VAL A 241 0.40 1.44 -21.83
CA VAL A 241 -0.06 0.11 -21.40
C VAL A 241 -0.07 -0.91 -22.53
N GLU A 242 -0.48 -0.53 -23.75
CA GLU A 242 -0.44 -1.41 -24.93
C GLU A 242 0.99 -1.83 -25.27
N LYS A 243 1.97 -0.92 -25.18
CA LYS A 243 3.39 -1.24 -25.41
C LYS A 243 3.94 -2.16 -24.31
N ILE A 244 3.58 -1.94 -23.06
CA ILE A 244 3.94 -2.83 -21.95
C ILE A 244 3.40 -4.24 -22.20
N ALA A 245 2.11 -4.35 -22.53
CA ALA A 245 1.48 -5.65 -22.82
C ALA A 245 2.17 -6.39 -23.97
N GLN A 246 2.44 -5.68 -25.06
CA GLN A 246 3.17 -6.25 -26.21
C GLN A 246 4.58 -6.71 -25.82
N HIS A 247 5.32 -5.91 -25.05
CA HIS A 247 6.67 -6.27 -24.60
C HIS A 247 6.69 -7.54 -23.72
N ILE A 248 5.72 -7.65 -22.78
CA ILE A 248 5.58 -8.84 -21.95
C ILE A 248 5.23 -10.06 -22.78
N GLU A 249 4.30 -9.93 -23.74
CA GLU A 249 3.90 -11.03 -24.64
C GLU A 249 5.10 -11.51 -25.49
N GLU A 250 5.87 -10.59 -26.09
CA GLU A 250 7.03 -10.91 -26.92
C GLU A 250 8.15 -11.60 -26.10
N LYS A 251 8.41 -11.12 -24.88
CA LYS A 251 9.54 -11.59 -24.05
C LYS A 251 9.22 -12.90 -23.33
N TRP A 252 7.98 -13.09 -22.92
CA TRP A 252 7.56 -14.26 -22.14
C TRP A 252 6.71 -15.27 -22.92
N HIS A 253 6.35 -15.00 -24.19
CA HIS A 253 5.54 -15.87 -25.06
C HIS A 253 4.23 -16.31 -24.38
N SER A 254 3.58 -15.40 -23.66
CA SER A 254 2.37 -15.66 -22.86
C SER A 254 1.09 -15.26 -23.59
#